data_2babcf33debd99d8e8a970939e87715a
#
_entry.id   2babcf33debd99d8e8a970939e87715a
#
_cell.length_a   1.000
_cell.length_b   1.000
_cell.length_c   1.000
_cell.angle_alpha   90.00
_cell.angle_beta   90.00
_cell.angle_gamma   90.00
#
_symmetry.space_group_name_H-M   'P 1'
#
loop_
_entity.id
_entity.type
_entity.pdbx_description
1 polymer ?
#
loop_
_entity_poly.entity_id
_entity_poly.type
_entity_poly.pdbx_seq_one_letter_code
_entity_poly.pdbx_strand_id
1 'polypeptide(L)'
;LVGAEMCIRDSPMREALYNRHVAFSCADGGVWSEPVQPLVGRRILTLGKTGNGESSLQQQQMEGKRIPSYEAFDEKNRALLDHWASWDSYRLSQLTADAFSIRKRANDNNPWIGTFSGTRSEGYAFAGDITGGIGLGLHDFWQSYPSSIEISDAKTPVAALTAWIWSPDAEPMDLRHYDNVAHDLNASYEDVQEGMSTPYGIARTTTFTLIPQGGYSGKKAFAEQAKQLAGPGVLMPVPDYLHAKQAFGVWSLPDRSTPFRARVEDRLDAYISFYQKAIEQNKWYGFWNYGDVMHAYDPVRHTWRYDIGGFAWDNTELASNMWLWYNFLRTGRADIWRMAEAMTRHTAEVDVYHIGPNAGLGSRHNVSHWGCGAKEARISQAAWNRFYYYLTTDDRCGDLMTEVKDADQKLYTLDPMRLAQPRSQYPCTAPARLRIGPDWLAYAGNWMTEWERTGNTAYRDKIIAGMKSIVALPNRIFTGPLALGYDPATGIITSECDPKLESTNHLMTIMGGFEVMNEMIRMVDYPEWNEAWLDLAARYKQKAWELRKNRFRISRLLGYAAYHTRNAKMAEEAWTDLFSRLEHTPAPPFRIETVLPPEVPAPLDECTSISTNDAALW
;
A
#
# COMPACT_ATOMS: atom_id res chain seq x y z
N LEU A 1 -3.31 -13.68 17.29
CA LEU A 1 -4.22 -12.70 17.88
C LEU A 1 -3.40 -11.58 18.51
N VAL A 2 -3.36 -10.43 17.90
CA VAL A 2 -2.68 -9.25 18.46
C VAL A 2 -3.76 -8.19 18.66
N GLY A 3 -4.21 -8.05 19.90
CA GLY A 3 -5.01 -6.92 20.36
C GLY A 3 -4.16 -6.04 21.26
N ALA A 4 -4.20 -4.74 21.10
CA ALA A 4 -3.70 -3.82 22.12
C ALA A 4 -4.85 -3.53 23.07
N GLU A 5 -4.68 -3.89 24.34
CA GLU A 5 -5.67 -3.67 25.38
C GLU A 5 -5.21 -2.53 26.30
N MET A 6 -6.12 -1.59 26.57
CA MET A 6 -5.85 -0.48 27.47
C MET A 6 -6.94 -0.35 28.51
N CYS A 7 -6.52 -0.29 29.78
CA CYS A 7 -7.40 -0.20 30.92
C CYS A 7 -7.60 1.26 31.36
N ILE A 8 -8.84 1.69 31.46
CA ILE A 8 -9.24 3.02 31.97
C ILE A 8 -9.70 2.87 33.40
N ARG A 9 -9.01 3.52 34.35
CA ARG A 9 -9.35 3.51 35.76
C ARG A 9 -9.98 4.84 36.12
N ASP A 10 -11.26 4.82 36.51
CA ASP A 10 -11.97 5.99 36.95
C ASP A 10 -12.82 5.70 38.22
N SER A 11 -13.45 6.69 38.73
CA SER A 11 -14.28 6.88 39.96
C SER A 11 -15.00 5.68 40.61
N PRO A 12 -15.54 5.85 41.85
CA PRO A 12 -16.21 4.78 42.58
C PRO A 12 -17.30 4.09 41.78
N MET A 13 -17.35 2.77 41.86
CA MET A 13 -18.04 1.81 41.02
C MET A 13 -19.47 2.15 40.57
N ARG A 14 -20.25 2.89 41.36
CA ARG A 14 -21.65 3.22 41.03
C ARG A 14 -21.81 4.54 40.27
N GLU A 15 -20.99 5.53 40.54
CA GLU A 15 -21.03 6.80 39.81
C GLU A 15 -20.51 6.66 38.39
N ALA A 16 -19.54 5.75 38.14
CA ALA A 16 -19.03 5.45 36.83
C ALA A 16 -20.12 4.96 35.87
N LEU A 17 -21.06 4.12 36.33
CA LEU A 17 -22.10 3.53 35.50
C LEU A 17 -22.92 4.55 34.69
N TYR A 18 -23.44 5.59 35.36
CA TYR A 18 -24.30 6.56 34.68
C TYR A 18 -23.55 7.82 34.21
N ASN A 19 -22.32 8.02 34.63
CA ASN A 19 -21.45 9.09 34.12
C ASN A 19 -20.51 8.62 32.99
N ARG A 20 -20.27 7.31 32.86
CA ARG A 20 -19.41 6.77 31.79
C ARG A 20 -20.15 6.75 30.48
N HIS A 21 -19.46 7.25 29.45
CA HIS A 21 -19.90 7.27 28.05
C HIS A 21 -19.00 6.42 27.19
N VAL A 22 -19.60 5.83 26.15
CA VAL A 22 -18.93 5.19 25.05
C VAL A 22 -19.33 5.86 23.75
N ALA A 23 -18.40 5.94 22.80
CA ALA A 23 -18.69 6.48 21.49
C ALA A 23 -17.90 5.74 20.41
N PHE A 24 -18.47 5.69 19.20
CA PHE A 24 -17.82 5.16 18.00
C PHE A 24 -18.09 6.10 16.83
N SER A 25 -17.09 6.28 15.97
CA SER A 25 -17.29 6.94 14.68
C SER A 25 -18.15 6.10 13.75
N CYS A 26 -18.94 6.80 12.95
CA CYS A 26 -19.76 6.23 11.88
C CYS A 26 -19.31 6.81 10.55
N ALA A 27 -20.03 6.50 9.47
CA ALA A 27 -19.79 7.10 8.17
C ALA A 27 -20.10 8.61 8.18
N ASP A 28 -19.46 9.34 7.27
CA ASP A 28 -19.76 10.76 6.96
C ASP A 28 -19.73 11.69 8.19
N GLY A 29 -18.80 11.44 9.11
CA GLY A 29 -18.65 12.24 10.32
C GLY A 29 -19.72 12.00 11.38
N GLY A 30 -20.53 10.97 11.24
CA GLY A 30 -21.48 10.54 12.25
C GLY A 30 -20.80 9.97 13.49
N VAL A 31 -21.42 10.12 14.67
CA VAL A 31 -20.96 9.52 15.93
C VAL A 31 -22.13 8.89 16.66
N TRP A 32 -22.04 7.58 16.85
CA TRP A 32 -22.89 6.86 17.78
C TRP A 32 -22.31 6.98 19.17
N SER A 33 -23.11 7.35 20.17
CA SER A 33 -22.66 7.48 21.57
C SER A 33 -23.82 7.29 22.52
N GLU A 34 -23.57 6.59 23.63
CA GLU A 34 -24.51 6.48 24.75
C GLU A 34 -23.78 6.34 26.09
N PRO A 35 -24.46 6.66 27.21
CA PRO A 35 -23.95 6.31 28.53
C PRO A 35 -24.10 4.80 28.80
N VAL A 36 -23.22 4.24 29.62
CA VAL A 36 -23.22 2.81 30.01
C VAL A 36 -24.52 2.41 30.69
N GLN A 37 -25.08 3.29 31.52
CA GLN A 37 -26.39 3.14 32.10
C GLN A 37 -27.27 4.34 31.71
N PRO A 38 -28.04 4.25 30.61
CA PRO A 38 -28.88 5.37 30.17
C PRO A 38 -30.01 5.61 31.16
N LEU A 39 -30.20 6.86 31.58
CA LEU A 39 -31.27 7.26 32.52
C LEU A 39 -32.60 7.40 31.78
N VAL A 40 -33.09 6.29 31.21
CA VAL A 40 -34.35 6.22 30.47
C VAL A 40 -35.24 5.10 31.02
N GLY A 41 -36.53 5.31 31.09
CA GLY A 41 -37.48 4.27 31.52
C GLY A 41 -38.94 4.76 31.55
N ARG A 42 -39.87 3.85 31.82
CA ARG A 42 -41.32 4.15 31.88
C ARG A 42 -41.67 5.20 32.95
N ARG A 43 -40.93 5.21 34.02
CA ARG A 43 -41.04 6.26 35.06
C ARG A 43 -39.77 7.08 34.94
N ILE A 44 -39.91 8.24 34.32
CA ILE A 44 -38.86 9.26 34.37
C ILE A 44 -38.55 9.48 35.83
N LEU A 45 -37.29 9.31 36.25
CA LEU A 45 -36.82 9.78 37.54
C LEU A 45 -37.36 11.19 37.71
N THR A 46 -38.05 11.43 38.81
CA THR A 46 -38.75 12.69 39.09
C THR A 46 -37.87 13.93 39.20
N LEU A 47 -36.62 13.81 38.83
CA LEU A 47 -35.61 14.82 38.69
C LEU A 47 -35.64 15.47 37.28
N GLY A 48 -36.66 15.18 36.47
CA GLY A 48 -36.87 15.78 35.19
C GLY A 48 -37.84 16.95 35.25
N LYS A 49 -37.44 18.11 34.74
CA LYS A 49 -38.13 19.39 34.69
C LYS A 49 -38.49 19.95 36.09
N THR A 50 -37.55 20.56 36.70
CA THR A 50 -37.85 21.67 37.62
C THR A 50 -38.48 22.77 36.76
N GLY A 51 -39.55 23.41 37.27
CA GLY A 51 -40.31 24.43 36.52
C GLY A 51 -39.53 25.69 36.11
N ASN A 52 -38.20 25.67 36.18
CA ASN A 52 -37.27 26.77 35.93
C ASN A 52 -36.48 26.64 34.63
N GLY A 53 -36.84 25.73 33.71
CA GLY A 53 -36.16 25.58 32.42
C GLY A 53 -34.84 24.78 32.46
N GLU A 54 -34.50 24.13 33.57
CA GLU A 54 -33.36 23.22 33.65
C GLU A 54 -33.59 21.94 32.82
N SER A 55 -32.55 21.49 32.13
CA SER A 55 -32.57 20.25 31.36
C SER A 55 -32.79 19.02 32.27
N SER A 56 -33.50 18.00 31.77
CA SER A 56 -33.70 16.74 32.50
C SER A 56 -32.37 16.04 32.79
N LEU A 57 -32.30 15.19 33.82
CA LEU A 57 -31.11 14.40 34.12
C LEU A 57 -30.65 13.56 32.91
N GLN A 58 -31.61 13.01 32.16
CA GLN A 58 -31.27 12.31 30.92
C GLN A 58 -30.57 13.24 29.93
N GLN A 59 -31.08 14.46 29.75
CA GLN A 59 -30.45 15.42 28.86
C GLN A 59 -29.06 15.83 29.35
N GLN A 60 -28.92 16.09 30.65
CA GLN A 60 -27.62 16.39 31.27
C GLN A 60 -26.63 15.23 31.08
N GLN A 61 -27.08 13.97 31.26
CA GLN A 61 -26.27 12.80 31.02
C GLN A 61 -25.82 12.74 29.57
N MET A 62 -26.72 12.91 28.60
CA MET A 62 -26.39 12.88 27.16
C MET A 62 -25.44 14.02 26.73
N GLU A 63 -25.46 15.14 27.45
CA GLU A 63 -24.54 16.27 27.28
C GLU A 63 -23.18 16.06 27.98
N GLY A 64 -22.98 14.94 28.68
CA GLY A 64 -21.76 14.64 29.45
C GLY A 64 -21.60 15.52 30.71
N LYS A 65 -22.70 16.06 31.24
CA LYS A 65 -22.70 16.80 32.48
C LYS A 65 -22.71 15.82 33.67
N ARG A 66 -22.13 16.27 34.77
CA ARG A 66 -22.12 15.46 36.00
C ARG A 66 -23.54 15.18 36.48
N ILE A 67 -23.86 13.94 36.65
CA ILE A 67 -25.09 13.47 37.31
C ILE A 67 -24.83 13.40 38.82
N PRO A 68 -25.81 13.69 39.69
CA PRO A 68 -25.66 13.59 41.14
C PRO A 68 -25.16 12.22 41.58
N SER A 69 -24.45 12.16 42.73
CA SER A 69 -24.01 10.89 43.31
C SER A 69 -25.20 9.99 43.64
N TYR A 70 -24.96 8.67 43.67
CA TYR A 70 -26.01 7.70 44.00
C TYR A 70 -26.69 7.99 45.32
N GLU A 71 -25.94 8.46 46.33
CA GLU A 71 -26.41 8.82 47.65
C GLU A 71 -27.32 10.05 47.67
N ALA A 72 -27.20 10.92 46.70
CA ALA A 72 -28.05 12.11 46.56
C ALA A 72 -29.47 11.78 46.06
N PHE A 73 -29.71 10.56 45.60
CA PHE A 73 -31.04 10.10 45.20
C PHE A 73 -31.80 9.54 46.39
N ASP A 74 -33.11 9.72 46.43
CA ASP A 74 -33.98 9.08 47.40
C ASP A 74 -34.01 7.55 47.21
N GLU A 75 -34.51 6.82 48.22
CA GLU A 75 -34.57 5.35 48.24
C GLU A 75 -35.29 4.76 47.00
N LYS A 76 -36.38 5.38 46.57
CA LYS A 76 -37.15 4.94 45.41
C LYS A 76 -36.37 5.09 44.12
N ASN A 77 -35.67 6.20 43.95
CA ASN A 77 -34.84 6.43 42.76
C ASN A 77 -33.59 5.55 42.76
N ARG A 78 -32.96 5.30 43.93
CA ARG A 78 -31.87 4.33 44.07
C ARG A 78 -32.30 2.92 43.65
N ALA A 79 -33.47 2.46 44.15
CA ALA A 79 -34.02 1.16 43.73
C ALA A 79 -34.29 1.07 42.22
N LEU A 80 -34.67 2.17 41.58
CA LEU A 80 -34.78 2.22 40.11
C LEU A 80 -33.43 2.12 39.43
N LEU A 81 -32.41 2.81 39.87
CA LEU A 81 -31.06 2.76 39.35
C LEU A 81 -30.44 1.37 39.50
N ASP A 82 -30.66 0.67 40.63
CA ASP A 82 -30.16 -0.68 40.87
C ASP A 82 -30.71 -1.73 39.89
N HIS A 83 -31.91 -1.51 39.38
CA HIS A 83 -32.58 -2.41 38.43
C HIS A 83 -32.62 -1.90 36.99
N TRP A 84 -31.99 -0.79 36.71
CA TRP A 84 -31.97 -0.21 35.36
C TRP A 84 -30.99 -0.93 34.47
N ALA A 85 -31.34 -1.05 33.18
CA ALA A 85 -30.49 -1.68 32.18
C ALA A 85 -29.14 -0.94 32.08
N SER A 86 -28.07 -1.70 32.10
CA SER A 86 -26.71 -1.23 31.90
C SER A 86 -25.97 -2.19 30.98
N TRP A 87 -25.01 -1.66 30.23
CA TRP A 87 -24.33 -2.38 29.17
C TRP A 87 -22.85 -2.52 29.48
N ASP A 88 -22.31 -3.72 29.29
CA ASP A 88 -20.95 -4.06 29.67
C ASP A 88 -19.95 -4.01 28.55
N SER A 89 -20.38 -4.44 27.37
CA SER A 89 -19.51 -4.52 26.22
C SER A 89 -20.14 -3.88 24.99
N TYR A 90 -19.28 -3.25 24.19
CA TYR A 90 -19.64 -2.56 22.95
C TYR A 90 -18.60 -2.90 21.88
N ARG A 91 -19.03 -3.11 20.65
CA ARG A 91 -18.10 -3.41 19.56
C ARG A 91 -18.55 -2.73 18.26
N LEU A 92 -17.62 -2.00 17.68
CA LEU A 92 -17.65 -1.53 16.29
C LEU A 92 -16.89 -2.54 15.44
N SER A 93 -17.52 -3.14 14.43
CA SER A 93 -16.90 -4.09 13.52
C SER A 93 -17.12 -3.68 12.08
N GLN A 94 -16.05 -3.56 11.30
CA GLN A 94 -16.06 -3.37 9.86
C GLN A 94 -15.67 -4.72 9.23
N LEU A 95 -16.61 -5.44 8.64
CA LEU A 95 -16.39 -6.80 8.14
C LEU A 95 -16.23 -6.88 6.61
N THR A 96 -16.64 -5.83 5.90
CA THR A 96 -16.42 -5.63 4.47
C THR A 96 -16.06 -4.18 4.19
N ALA A 97 -15.67 -3.87 2.96
CA ALA A 97 -15.34 -2.50 2.56
C ALA A 97 -16.48 -1.49 2.78
N ASP A 98 -17.74 -1.95 2.74
CA ASP A 98 -18.92 -1.08 2.77
C ASP A 98 -19.96 -1.49 3.83
N ALA A 99 -19.57 -2.23 4.87
CA ALA A 99 -20.48 -2.57 5.95
C ALA A 99 -19.81 -2.63 7.31
N PHE A 100 -20.22 -1.72 8.20
CA PHE A 100 -19.90 -1.81 9.62
C PHE A 100 -21.18 -1.99 10.48
N SER A 101 -20.99 -2.50 11.68
CA SER A 101 -22.02 -2.59 12.69
C SER A 101 -21.49 -2.19 14.07
N ILE A 102 -22.36 -1.56 14.87
CA ILE A 102 -22.12 -1.30 16.30
C ILE A 102 -23.09 -2.16 17.07
N ARG A 103 -22.56 -2.94 18.02
CA ARG A 103 -23.33 -3.87 18.83
C ARG A 103 -22.96 -3.69 20.31
N LYS A 104 -23.88 -4.08 21.21
CA LYS A 104 -23.66 -4.07 22.65
C LYS A 104 -24.25 -5.30 23.32
N ARG A 105 -23.78 -5.63 24.51
CA ARG A 105 -24.32 -6.69 25.37
C ARG A 105 -24.24 -6.32 26.84
N ALA A 106 -25.13 -6.88 27.66
CA ALA A 106 -25.20 -6.56 29.07
C ALA A 106 -24.17 -7.29 29.95
N ASN A 107 -23.69 -8.46 29.50
CA ASN A 107 -22.60 -9.26 30.08
C ASN A 107 -22.18 -10.35 29.08
N ASP A 108 -21.16 -11.13 29.40
CA ASP A 108 -20.59 -12.15 28.50
C ASP A 108 -21.55 -13.32 28.19
N ASN A 109 -22.53 -13.56 29.02
CA ASN A 109 -23.52 -14.62 28.82
C ASN A 109 -24.72 -14.16 27.98
N ASN A 110 -24.85 -12.87 27.67
CA ASN A 110 -25.91 -12.34 26.85
C ASN A 110 -25.50 -12.23 25.37
N PRO A 111 -26.47 -12.43 24.47
CA PRO A 111 -26.20 -12.19 23.05
C PRO A 111 -25.91 -10.73 22.77
N TRP A 112 -25.14 -10.48 21.71
CA TRP A 112 -24.97 -9.17 21.16
C TRP A 112 -26.27 -8.65 20.53
N ILE A 113 -26.61 -7.40 20.79
CA ILE A 113 -27.70 -6.70 20.12
C ILE A 113 -27.16 -5.58 19.24
N GLY A 114 -27.74 -5.45 18.03
CA GLY A 114 -27.39 -4.36 17.11
C GLY A 114 -27.93 -3.02 17.59
N THR A 115 -27.10 -1.99 17.47
CA THR A 115 -27.51 -0.61 17.80
C THR A 115 -27.52 0.28 16.56
N PHE A 116 -26.52 0.14 15.71
CA PHE A 116 -26.38 0.91 14.48
C PHE A 116 -25.57 0.13 13.43
N SER A 117 -25.76 0.45 12.17
CA SER A 117 -24.94 -0.04 11.05
C SER A 117 -24.86 1.02 9.96
N GLY A 118 -23.81 0.93 9.14
CA GLY A 118 -23.58 1.84 8.03
C GLY A 118 -22.52 1.30 7.08
N THR A 119 -22.00 2.14 6.22
CA THR A 119 -21.05 1.74 5.18
C THR A 119 -19.62 1.68 5.68
N ARG A 120 -18.99 2.82 5.99
CA ARG A 120 -17.54 2.94 6.30
C ARG A 120 -17.37 3.78 7.56
N SER A 121 -16.82 3.19 8.60
CA SER A 121 -16.46 3.92 9.82
C SER A 121 -15.02 4.44 9.71
N GLU A 122 -14.74 5.63 10.25
CA GLU A 122 -13.38 6.15 10.36
C GLU A 122 -12.52 5.41 11.38
N GLY A 123 -13.08 4.45 12.15
CA GLY A 123 -12.30 3.62 13.06
C GLY A 123 -11.85 4.34 14.36
N TYR A 124 -12.74 5.16 14.92
CA TYR A 124 -12.49 5.82 16.21
C TYR A 124 -13.46 5.32 17.27
N ALA A 125 -12.97 5.13 18.50
CA ALA A 125 -13.76 4.85 19.69
C ALA A 125 -13.32 5.71 20.88
N PHE A 126 -14.24 5.99 21.78
CA PHE A 126 -13.98 6.66 23.05
C PHE A 126 -14.66 5.91 24.18
N ALA A 127 -13.96 5.80 25.33
CA ALA A 127 -14.53 5.38 26.60
C ALA A 127 -14.01 6.30 27.70
N GLY A 128 -14.91 6.78 28.54
CA GLY A 128 -14.57 7.69 29.66
C GLY A 128 -15.77 8.33 30.29
N ASP A 129 -15.51 9.16 31.29
CA ASP A 129 -16.55 9.90 32.03
C ASP A 129 -16.27 11.41 32.05
N ILE A 130 -16.87 12.10 33.00
CA ILE A 130 -16.69 13.55 33.20
C ILE A 130 -15.30 13.93 33.76
N THR A 131 -14.50 12.97 34.21
CA THR A 131 -13.20 13.21 34.88
C THR A 131 -12.03 12.81 33.98
N GLY A 132 -12.26 12.02 32.97
CA GLY A 132 -11.25 11.57 32.03
C GLY A 132 -11.74 10.48 31.08
N GLY A 133 -10.93 10.19 30.09
CA GLY A 133 -11.21 9.14 29.14
C GLY A 133 -10.12 8.98 28.12
N ILE A 134 -10.28 7.99 27.25
CA ILE A 134 -9.34 7.73 26.17
C ILE A 134 -10.10 7.53 24.85
N GLY A 135 -9.63 8.23 23.82
CA GLY A 135 -9.94 7.95 22.44
C GLY A 135 -8.91 6.99 21.83
N LEU A 136 -9.37 6.04 21.05
CA LEU A 136 -8.55 5.14 20.22
C LEU A 136 -8.95 5.30 18.76
N GLY A 137 -8.00 5.64 17.90
CA GLY A 137 -8.17 5.61 16.46
C GLY A 137 -7.33 4.49 15.84
N LEU A 138 -7.94 3.66 14.99
CA LEU A 138 -7.26 2.66 14.18
C LEU A 138 -7.21 3.18 12.75
N HIS A 139 -6.00 3.46 12.26
CA HIS A 139 -5.80 4.01 10.91
C HIS A 139 -6.19 2.99 9.84
N ASP A 140 -6.68 3.48 8.70
CA ASP A 140 -7.15 2.65 7.58
C ASP A 140 -8.17 1.56 7.99
N PHE A 141 -9.02 1.89 8.98
CA PHE A 141 -9.91 0.93 9.64
C PHE A 141 -10.83 0.20 8.68
N TRP A 142 -11.57 0.94 7.83
CA TRP A 142 -12.48 0.33 6.88
C TRP A 142 -11.75 -0.23 5.65
N GLN A 143 -10.62 0.38 5.27
CA GLN A 143 -9.81 -0.08 4.15
C GLN A 143 -9.17 -1.44 4.43
N SER A 144 -8.72 -1.65 5.68
CA SER A 144 -8.02 -2.87 6.12
C SER A 144 -8.96 -3.86 6.82
N TYR A 145 -10.24 -3.90 6.44
CA TYR A 145 -11.17 -4.87 6.99
C TYR A 145 -10.63 -6.32 6.86
N PRO A 146 -11.07 -7.27 7.72
CA PRO A 146 -12.00 -7.14 8.84
C PRO A 146 -11.32 -6.64 10.11
N SER A 147 -11.76 -5.51 10.63
CA SER A 147 -11.21 -4.90 11.83
C SER A 147 -12.31 -4.54 12.84
N SER A 148 -11.96 -4.44 14.13
CA SER A 148 -12.92 -4.04 15.15
C SER A 148 -12.27 -3.20 16.24
N ILE A 149 -13.09 -2.39 16.92
CA ILE A 149 -12.74 -1.76 18.20
C ILE A 149 -13.78 -2.18 19.22
N GLU A 150 -13.32 -2.68 20.35
CA GLU A 150 -14.19 -3.16 21.43
C GLU A 150 -13.95 -2.40 22.73
N ILE A 151 -15.02 -2.12 23.44
CA ILE A 151 -15.01 -1.62 24.81
C ILE A 151 -15.65 -2.71 25.66
N SER A 152 -14.92 -3.25 26.61
CA SER A 152 -15.39 -4.27 27.55
C SER A 152 -15.29 -3.80 29.00
N ASP A 153 -15.92 -4.52 29.91
CA ASP A 153 -15.95 -4.22 31.34
C ASP A 153 -16.43 -2.79 31.67
N ALA A 154 -17.26 -2.23 30.77
CA ALA A 154 -17.69 -0.85 30.88
C ALA A 154 -18.48 -0.54 32.17
N LYS A 155 -19.04 -1.55 32.82
CA LYS A 155 -19.75 -1.43 34.11
C LYS A 155 -18.82 -1.49 35.33
N THR A 156 -17.56 -1.83 35.15
CA THR A 156 -16.61 -1.99 36.23
C THR A 156 -15.77 -0.71 36.45
N PRO A 157 -15.04 -0.57 37.54
CA PRO A 157 -14.14 0.56 37.73
C PRO A 157 -13.05 0.68 36.68
N VAL A 158 -12.70 -0.44 36.04
CA VAL A 158 -11.67 -0.50 34.98
C VAL A 158 -12.31 -1.04 33.72
N ALA A 159 -12.51 -0.19 32.72
CA ALA A 159 -12.93 -0.59 31.39
C ALA A 159 -11.72 -0.86 30.50
N ALA A 160 -11.85 -1.81 29.57
CA ALA A 160 -10.83 -2.10 28.57
C ALA A 160 -11.26 -1.58 27.19
N LEU A 161 -10.31 -1.01 26.45
CA LEU A 161 -10.47 -0.57 25.07
C LEU A 161 -9.51 -1.39 24.19
N THR A 162 -10.05 -2.23 23.32
CA THR A 162 -9.28 -3.21 22.51
C THR A 162 -9.37 -2.88 21.03
N ALA A 163 -8.22 -2.74 20.38
CA ALA A 163 -8.10 -2.69 18.93
C ALA A 163 -7.91 -4.11 18.38
N TRP A 164 -8.87 -4.59 17.60
CA TRP A 164 -8.78 -5.86 16.90
C TRP A 164 -8.30 -5.62 15.48
N ILE A 165 -7.03 -5.92 15.22
CA ILE A 165 -6.42 -5.84 13.89
C ILE A 165 -7.09 -6.82 12.91
N TRP A 166 -7.51 -7.97 13.41
CA TRP A 166 -8.41 -8.90 12.73
C TRP A 166 -9.63 -9.11 13.62
N SER A 167 -10.79 -8.78 13.08
CA SER A 167 -12.05 -8.81 13.84
C SER A 167 -12.36 -10.19 14.41
N PRO A 168 -12.75 -10.31 15.69
CA PRO A 168 -13.24 -11.59 16.24
C PRO A 168 -14.59 -12.01 15.69
N ASP A 169 -15.26 -11.16 14.92
CA ASP A 169 -16.51 -11.45 14.22
C ASP A 169 -16.30 -11.98 12.80
N ALA A 170 -15.06 -11.99 12.32
CA ALA A 170 -14.69 -12.52 11.02
C ALA A 170 -14.29 -13.99 11.09
N GLU A 171 -14.33 -14.68 9.96
CA GLU A 171 -13.77 -16.02 9.83
C GLU A 171 -12.28 -16.03 10.17
N PRO A 172 -11.77 -17.13 10.72
CA PRO A 172 -10.33 -17.28 10.98
C PRO A 172 -9.52 -17.09 9.71
N MET A 173 -8.37 -16.38 9.85
CA MET A 173 -7.47 -16.13 8.75
C MET A 173 -6.82 -17.44 8.27
N ASP A 174 -7.00 -17.77 6.99
CA ASP A 174 -6.32 -18.89 6.34
C ASP A 174 -5.35 -18.35 5.29
N LEU A 175 -4.06 -18.56 5.50
CA LEU A 175 -2.97 -18.10 4.63
C LEU A 175 -2.41 -19.21 3.73
N ARG A 176 -3.04 -20.37 3.68
CA ARG A 176 -2.57 -21.46 2.81
C ARG A 176 -2.70 -21.05 1.34
N HIS A 177 -1.74 -21.46 0.56
CA HIS A 177 -1.78 -21.28 -0.88
C HIS A 177 -2.96 -22.04 -1.49
N TYR A 178 -3.67 -21.43 -2.44
CA TYR A 178 -4.85 -22.01 -3.08
C TYR A 178 -4.52 -23.23 -3.96
N ASP A 179 -3.29 -23.33 -4.48
CA ASP A 179 -2.81 -24.44 -5.29
C ASP A 179 -1.38 -24.85 -4.90
N ASN A 180 -1.15 -26.16 -4.80
CA ASN A 180 0.15 -26.75 -4.46
C ASN A 180 0.78 -27.50 -5.64
N VAL A 181 0.20 -27.44 -6.83
CA VAL A 181 0.68 -28.10 -8.04
C VAL A 181 1.44 -27.09 -8.89
N ALA A 182 2.64 -27.46 -9.35
CA ALA A 182 3.40 -26.65 -10.30
C ALA A 182 2.68 -26.60 -11.64
N HIS A 183 2.49 -25.39 -12.18
CA HIS A 183 1.85 -25.14 -13.46
C HIS A 183 2.89 -24.86 -14.55
N ASP A 184 2.56 -25.19 -15.79
CA ASP A 184 3.35 -24.80 -16.95
C ASP A 184 3.20 -23.28 -17.17
N LEU A 185 4.33 -22.58 -17.20
CA LEU A 185 4.36 -21.13 -17.43
C LEU A 185 3.73 -20.71 -18.78
N ASN A 186 3.69 -21.60 -19.78
CA ASN A 186 3.02 -21.35 -21.05
C ASN A 186 1.50 -21.48 -20.97
N ALA A 187 1.01 -22.28 -20.03
CA ALA A 187 -0.43 -22.51 -19.88
C ALA A 187 -1.12 -21.42 -19.04
N SER A 188 -0.62 -21.14 -17.83
CA SER A 188 -1.26 -20.22 -16.90
C SER A 188 -0.39 -19.03 -16.50
N TYR A 189 0.86 -18.99 -16.94
CA TYR A 189 1.87 -18.01 -16.54
C TYR A 189 2.08 -17.94 -15.02
N GLU A 190 1.80 -19.03 -14.35
CA GLU A 190 1.93 -19.16 -12.90
C GLU A 190 3.16 -19.98 -12.53
N ASP A 191 3.98 -19.44 -11.63
CA ASP A 191 5.19 -20.08 -11.13
C ASP A 191 4.91 -20.67 -9.74
N VAL A 192 4.26 -21.81 -9.70
CA VAL A 192 4.01 -22.55 -8.46
C VAL A 192 5.12 -23.58 -8.27
N GLN A 193 5.79 -23.52 -7.12
CA GLN A 193 6.85 -24.47 -6.74
C GLN A 193 6.62 -24.91 -5.29
N GLU A 194 6.86 -26.19 -5.01
CA GLU A 194 6.74 -26.75 -3.66
C GLU A 194 7.57 -25.95 -2.66
N GLY A 195 6.96 -25.54 -1.55
CA GLY A 195 7.57 -24.78 -0.48
C GLY A 195 7.82 -23.29 -0.77
N MET A 196 7.61 -22.81 -1.99
CA MET A 196 7.85 -21.41 -2.35
C MET A 196 6.62 -20.52 -2.19
N SER A 197 5.42 -21.08 -2.28
CA SER A 197 4.14 -20.37 -2.10
C SER A 197 3.76 -20.24 -0.62
N THR A 198 4.65 -19.69 0.18
CA THR A 198 4.52 -19.63 1.64
C THR A 198 4.25 -18.20 2.13
N PRO A 199 3.33 -18.00 3.09
CA PRO A 199 3.17 -16.73 3.79
C PRO A 199 4.20 -16.52 4.91
N TYR A 200 5.11 -17.48 5.16
CA TYR A 200 6.07 -17.37 6.24
C TYR A 200 7.09 -16.26 5.99
N GLY A 201 6.95 -15.18 6.70
CA GLY A 201 7.83 -14.04 6.63
C GLY A 201 7.19 -12.77 6.08
N ILE A 202 5.98 -12.81 5.54
CA ILE A 202 5.23 -11.60 5.18
C ILE A 202 4.71 -10.87 6.42
N ALA A 203 4.38 -9.60 6.31
CA ALA A 203 3.87 -8.80 7.43
C ALA A 203 2.87 -7.74 6.94
N ARG A 204 2.16 -7.15 7.90
CA ARG A 204 1.36 -5.94 7.72
C ARG A 204 1.56 -5.05 8.93
N THR A 205 1.79 -3.76 8.71
CA THR A 205 1.89 -2.76 9.76
C THR A 205 0.52 -2.10 9.96
N THR A 206 0.07 -2.05 11.20
CA THR A 206 -1.14 -1.33 11.60
C THR A 206 -0.77 -0.19 12.53
N THR A 207 -1.29 0.99 12.25
CA THR A 207 -1.07 2.20 13.06
C THR A 207 -2.31 2.52 13.86
N PHE A 208 -2.15 2.83 15.14
CA PHE A 208 -3.22 3.33 15.97
C PHE A 208 -2.78 4.57 16.76
N THR A 209 -3.75 5.39 17.12
CA THR A 209 -3.51 6.62 17.90
C THR A 209 -4.33 6.61 19.17
N LEU A 210 -3.67 6.92 20.28
CA LEU A 210 -4.29 7.08 21.58
C LEU A 210 -4.42 8.56 21.91
N ILE A 211 -5.64 8.98 22.31
CA ILE A 211 -5.96 10.37 22.62
C ILE A 211 -6.48 10.46 24.06
N PRO A 212 -5.61 10.73 25.06
CA PRO A 212 -6.06 11.02 26.41
C PRO A 212 -6.92 12.29 26.43
N GLN A 213 -8.04 12.25 27.15
CA GLN A 213 -8.99 13.35 27.25
C GLN A 213 -9.30 13.64 28.72
N GLY A 214 -9.49 14.92 29.03
CA GLY A 214 -9.84 15.37 30.40
C GLY A 214 -11.30 15.10 30.79
N GLY A 215 -12.10 14.51 29.89
CA GLY A 215 -13.50 14.17 30.10
C GLY A 215 -14.23 13.92 28.79
N TYR A 216 -15.55 13.70 28.89
CA TYR A 216 -16.41 13.53 27.71
C TYR A 216 -16.50 14.83 26.91
N SER A 217 -15.91 14.85 25.75
CA SER A 217 -15.80 16.04 24.87
C SER A 217 -17.01 16.24 23.94
N GLY A 218 -17.90 15.25 23.84
CA GLY A 218 -19.10 15.29 23.02
C GLY A 218 -18.91 14.87 21.57
N LYS A 219 -20.01 14.54 20.90
CA LYS A 219 -20.03 13.95 19.56
C LYS A 219 -19.29 14.78 18.49
N LYS A 220 -19.39 16.13 18.57
CA LYS A 220 -18.71 17.01 17.61
C LYS A 220 -17.19 16.90 17.69
N ALA A 221 -16.65 16.86 18.92
CA ALA A 221 -15.21 16.69 19.11
C ALA A 221 -14.74 15.31 18.66
N PHE A 222 -15.52 14.26 18.93
CA PHE A 222 -15.21 12.90 18.47
C PHE A 222 -15.24 12.76 16.94
N ALA A 223 -16.21 13.40 16.28
CA ALA A 223 -16.26 13.43 14.83
C ALA A 223 -15.02 14.11 14.22
N GLU A 224 -14.58 15.22 14.81
CA GLU A 224 -13.37 15.92 14.36
C GLU A 224 -12.11 15.09 14.58
N GLN A 225 -11.99 14.43 15.73
CA GLN A 225 -10.87 13.51 16.01
C GLN A 225 -10.86 12.33 15.03
N ALA A 226 -12.00 11.70 14.80
CA ALA A 226 -12.13 10.61 13.83
C ALA A 226 -11.70 11.04 12.42
N LYS A 227 -12.15 12.22 11.97
CA LYS A 227 -11.77 12.78 10.68
C LYS A 227 -10.27 13.04 10.56
N GLN A 228 -9.64 13.58 11.61
CA GLN A 228 -8.19 13.82 11.63
C GLN A 228 -7.39 12.52 11.60
N LEU A 229 -7.90 11.45 12.24
CA LEU A 229 -7.27 10.13 12.21
C LEU A 229 -7.42 9.43 10.86
N ALA A 230 -8.59 9.54 10.23
CA ALA A 230 -8.86 8.96 8.92
C ALA A 230 -8.11 9.64 7.76
N GLY A 231 -7.72 10.90 7.95
CA GLY A 231 -7.01 11.68 6.94
C GLY A 231 -6.08 12.71 7.59
N PRO A 232 -4.97 12.28 8.19
CA PRO A 232 -4.03 13.20 8.79
C PRO A 232 -3.51 14.20 7.77
N GLY A 233 -3.38 15.46 8.18
CA GLY A 233 -2.76 16.49 7.33
C GLY A 233 -1.26 16.24 7.20
N VAL A 234 -0.77 16.20 5.97
CA VAL A 234 0.66 16.07 5.68
C VAL A 234 1.16 17.38 5.08
N LEU A 235 2.25 17.93 5.63
CA LEU A 235 2.89 19.13 5.13
C LEU A 235 3.96 18.75 4.11
N MET A 236 3.80 19.21 2.87
CA MET A 236 4.70 18.89 1.77
C MET A 236 5.27 20.14 1.13
N PRO A 237 6.53 20.11 0.66
CA PRO A 237 7.06 21.13 -0.22
C PRO A 237 6.25 21.20 -1.52
N VAL A 238 6.11 22.41 -2.07
CA VAL A 238 5.42 22.58 -3.36
C VAL A 238 6.21 21.94 -4.51
N PRO A 239 5.54 21.43 -5.57
CA PRO A 239 6.17 20.78 -6.71
C PRO A 239 7.33 21.57 -7.34
N ASP A 240 7.17 22.89 -7.52
CA ASP A 240 8.20 23.76 -8.09
C ASP A 240 9.51 23.73 -7.28
N TYR A 241 9.42 23.71 -5.94
CA TYR A 241 10.59 23.63 -5.07
C TYR A 241 11.32 22.30 -5.22
N LEU A 242 10.58 21.18 -5.17
CA LEU A 242 11.15 19.83 -5.34
C LEU A 242 11.80 19.67 -6.71
N HIS A 243 11.14 20.15 -7.77
CA HIS A 243 11.66 20.16 -9.13
C HIS A 243 12.95 21.00 -9.25
N ALA A 244 12.97 22.21 -8.72
CA ALA A 244 14.14 23.09 -8.74
C ALA A 244 15.34 22.48 -7.98
N LYS A 245 15.10 21.68 -6.95
CA LYS A 245 16.12 20.92 -6.21
C LYS A 245 16.54 19.62 -6.88
N GLN A 246 15.86 19.22 -7.97
CA GLN A 246 16.08 17.93 -8.64
C GLN A 246 15.98 16.74 -7.70
N ALA A 247 15.07 16.82 -6.72
CA ALA A 247 14.78 15.73 -5.81
C ALA A 247 14.21 14.54 -6.58
N PHE A 248 14.64 13.33 -6.26
CA PHE A 248 14.20 12.08 -6.88
C PHE A 248 14.45 11.97 -8.40
N GLY A 249 15.55 12.53 -8.89
CA GLY A 249 15.99 12.32 -10.26
C GLY A 249 15.35 13.25 -11.30
N VAL A 250 15.06 12.70 -12.48
CA VAL A 250 14.62 13.48 -13.65
C VAL A 250 13.12 13.32 -13.86
N TRP A 251 12.39 14.39 -13.66
CA TRP A 251 10.96 14.50 -13.90
C TRP A 251 10.59 15.95 -14.27
N SER A 252 9.38 16.19 -14.79
CA SER A 252 8.95 17.51 -15.24
C SER A 252 7.70 17.97 -14.48
N LEU A 253 7.56 19.28 -14.29
CA LEU A 253 6.28 19.88 -13.90
C LEU A 253 5.23 19.67 -14.99
N PRO A 254 3.93 19.72 -14.66
CA PRO A 254 2.86 19.66 -15.64
C PRO A 254 3.02 20.78 -16.70
N ASP A 255 2.88 20.42 -17.95
CA ASP A 255 3.02 21.36 -19.06
C ASP A 255 1.84 21.23 -20.05
N ARG A 256 0.98 22.24 -20.08
CA ARG A 256 -0.18 22.33 -20.97
C ARG A 256 -0.03 23.47 -21.99
N SER A 257 1.20 23.92 -22.25
CA SER A 257 1.50 25.08 -23.11
C SER A 257 1.14 24.87 -24.59
N THR A 258 1.01 23.64 -25.04
CA THR A 258 0.57 23.31 -26.38
C THR A 258 -0.55 22.26 -26.34
N PRO A 259 -1.43 22.18 -27.36
CA PRO A 259 -2.47 21.15 -27.41
C PRO A 259 -1.93 19.72 -27.28
N PHE A 260 -0.74 19.46 -27.83
CA PHE A 260 -0.10 18.16 -27.70
C PHE A 260 0.33 17.85 -26.26
N ARG A 261 1.01 18.77 -25.60
CA ARG A 261 1.43 18.63 -24.20
C ARG A 261 0.23 18.47 -23.28
N ALA A 262 -0.83 19.26 -23.52
CA ALA A 262 -2.08 19.10 -22.81
C ALA A 262 -2.66 17.67 -22.93
N ARG A 263 -2.62 17.06 -24.14
CA ARG A 263 -3.07 15.66 -24.33
C ARG A 263 -2.21 14.64 -23.56
N VAL A 264 -0.90 14.89 -23.39
CA VAL A 264 -0.04 14.04 -22.55
C VAL A 264 -0.50 14.12 -21.10
N GLU A 265 -0.72 15.33 -20.59
CA GLU A 265 -1.18 15.53 -19.20
C GLU A 265 -2.58 14.92 -18.98
N ASP A 266 -3.51 15.12 -19.93
CA ASP A 266 -4.85 14.51 -19.87
C ASP A 266 -4.78 12.98 -19.79
N ARG A 267 -3.81 12.38 -20.46
CA ARG A 267 -3.60 10.93 -20.41
C ARG A 267 -3.07 10.47 -19.05
N LEU A 268 -2.11 11.18 -18.47
CA LEU A 268 -1.60 10.87 -17.14
C LEU A 268 -2.72 10.97 -16.10
N ASP A 269 -3.53 12.03 -16.16
CA ASP A 269 -4.70 12.20 -15.28
C ASP A 269 -5.75 11.10 -15.47
N ALA A 270 -5.95 10.65 -16.70
CA ALA A 270 -6.90 9.60 -17.02
C ALA A 270 -6.50 8.25 -16.42
N TYR A 271 -5.21 7.89 -16.44
CA TYR A 271 -4.72 6.65 -15.80
C TYR A 271 -4.92 6.67 -14.29
N ILE A 272 -4.62 7.78 -13.62
CA ILE A 272 -4.89 7.94 -12.18
C ILE A 272 -6.38 7.75 -11.90
N SER A 273 -7.23 8.48 -12.61
CA SER A 273 -8.68 8.42 -12.43
C SER A 273 -9.25 7.03 -12.71
N PHE A 274 -8.70 6.31 -13.69
CA PHE A 274 -9.11 4.94 -14.01
C PHE A 274 -8.87 4.01 -12.83
N TYR A 275 -7.65 3.98 -12.28
CA TYR A 275 -7.33 3.07 -11.17
C TYR A 275 -8.04 3.46 -9.88
N GLN A 276 -8.22 4.74 -9.59
CA GLN A 276 -9.04 5.18 -8.45
C GLN A 276 -10.47 4.66 -8.55
N LYS A 277 -11.08 4.76 -9.74
CA LYS A 277 -12.42 4.22 -9.98
C LYS A 277 -12.47 2.69 -9.95
N ALA A 278 -11.46 2.01 -10.51
CA ALA A 278 -11.38 0.57 -10.50
C ALA A 278 -11.26 0.00 -9.08
N ILE A 279 -10.47 0.63 -8.21
CA ILE A 279 -10.36 0.28 -6.78
C ILE A 279 -11.74 0.38 -6.12
N GLU A 280 -12.45 1.50 -6.32
CA GLU A 280 -13.78 1.70 -5.72
C GLU A 280 -14.83 0.76 -6.29
N GLN A 281 -14.85 0.55 -7.59
CA GLN A 281 -15.83 -0.33 -8.24
C GLN A 281 -15.67 -1.79 -7.82
N ASN A 282 -14.43 -2.27 -7.75
CA ASN A 282 -14.12 -3.66 -7.48
C ASN A 282 -13.80 -3.93 -6.00
N LYS A 283 -13.84 -2.90 -5.15
CA LYS A 283 -13.58 -3.00 -3.71
C LYS A 283 -12.25 -3.67 -3.39
N TRP A 284 -11.17 -3.22 -4.04
CA TRP A 284 -9.81 -3.71 -3.76
C TRP A 284 -9.29 -3.18 -2.43
N TYR A 285 -9.92 -3.68 -1.37
CA TYR A 285 -9.65 -3.37 0.04
C TYR A 285 -9.52 -4.67 0.82
N GLY A 286 -9.13 -4.58 2.07
CA GLY A 286 -8.97 -5.70 2.96
C GLY A 286 -7.57 -5.75 3.57
N PHE A 287 -7.43 -6.49 4.64
CA PHE A 287 -6.22 -6.53 5.46
C PHE A 287 -4.94 -6.80 4.64
N TRP A 288 -5.00 -7.78 3.72
CA TRP A 288 -3.88 -8.12 2.86
C TRP A 288 -3.86 -7.37 1.53
N ASN A 289 -5.00 -6.87 1.05
CA ASN A 289 -5.15 -6.37 -0.30
C ASN A 289 -5.05 -4.85 -0.42
N TYR A 290 -5.34 -4.13 0.67
CA TYR A 290 -5.36 -2.66 0.63
C TYR A 290 -4.00 -2.08 0.25
N GLY A 291 -4.01 -1.31 -0.83
CA GLY A 291 -2.85 -0.67 -1.42
C GLY A 291 -2.42 -1.26 -2.76
N ASP A 292 -2.82 -2.50 -3.10
CA ASP A 292 -2.53 -3.10 -4.39
C ASP A 292 -3.69 -2.97 -5.38
N VAL A 293 -3.41 -3.25 -6.64
CA VAL A 293 -4.36 -3.23 -7.76
C VAL A 293 -4.26 -4.53 -8.56
N MET A 294 -5.32 -4.85 -9.30
CA MET A 294 -5.31 -6.01 -10.20
C MET A 294 -4.51 -5.73 -11.48
N HIS A 295 -3.79 -6.77 -11.94
CA HIS A 295 -2.87 -6.68 -13.06
C HIS A 295 -3.56 -6.79 -14.43
N ALA A 296 -4.48 -7.75 -14.62
CA ALA A 296 -5.09 -8.02 -15.92
C ALA A 296 -6.60 -8.24 -15.85
N TYR A 297 -7.29 -7.73 -16.87
CA TYR A 297 -8.74 -7.86 -17.04
C TYR A 297 -9.11 -9.00 -18.00
N ASP A 298 -10.24 -9.65 -17.75
CA ASP A 298 -10.83 -10.69 -18.60
C ASP A 298 -12.13 -10.17 -19.24
N PRO A 299 -12.10 -9.73 -20.51
CA PRO A 299 -13.27 -9.16 -21.15
C PRO A 299 -14.36 -10.19 -21.50
N VAL A 300 -14.02 -11.48 -21.45
CA VAL A 300 -15.00 -12.55 -21.72
C VAL A 300 -15.87 -12.84 -20.50
N ARG A 301 -15.26 -12.74 -19.32
CA ARG A 301 -15.98 -12.92 -18.04
C ARG A 301 -16.46 -11.60 -17.43
N HIS A 302 -16.14 -10.47 -18.01
CA HIS A 302 -16.41 -9.13 -17.48
C HIS A 302 -15.89 -8.95 -16.05
N THR A 303 -14.66 -9.43 -15.78
CA THR A 303 -14.04 -9.34 -14.46
C THR A 303 -12.52 -9.27 -14.53
N TRP A 304 -11.88 -8.80 -13.47
CA TRP A 304 -10.42 -8.92 -13.33
C TRP A 304 -10.05 -10.38 -13.08
N ARG A 305 -8.85 -10.78 -13.53
CA ARG A 305 -8.36 -12.17 -13.41
C ARG A 305 -7.89 -12.47 -11.98
N TYR A 306 -8.73 -12.20 -10.99
CA TYR A 306 -8.43 -12.35 -9.57
C TYR A 306 -8.08 -13.78 -9.16
N ASP A 307 -8.46 -14.76 -9.97
CA ASP A 307 -8.40 -16.20 -9.74
C ASP A 307 -7.38 -16.93 -10.61
N ILE A 308 -6.56 -16.19 -11.40
CA ILE A 308 -5.59 -16.78 -12.31
C ILE A 308 -4.19 -16.27 -11.95
N GLY A 309 -3.31 -17.19 -11.56
CA GLY A 309 -1.93 -16.89 -11.22
C GLY A 309 -1.16 -16.23 -12.35
N GLY A 310 -0.32 -15.26 -12.00
CA GLY A 310 0.42 -14.44 -12.94
C GLY A 310 -0.39 -13.31 -13.60
N PHE A 311 -1.67 -13.14 -13.23
CA PHE A 311 -2.57 -12.11 -13.78
C PHE A 311 -3.42 -11.39 -12.74
N ALA A 312 -3.39 -11.84 -11.47
CA ALA A 312 -4.22 -11.30 -10.40
C ALA A 312 -3.65 -10.00 -9.81
N TRP A 313 -3.16 -10.03 -8.59
CA TRP A 313 -2.59 -8.86 -7.94
C TRP A 313 -1.30 -8.38 -8.63
N ASP A 314 -1.09 -7.06 -8.72
CA ASP A 314 0.06 -6.47 -9.40
C ASP A 314 1.38 -6.65 -8.63
N ASN A 315 1.32 -6.67 -7.30
CA ASN A 315 2.47 -6.71 -6.41
C ASN A 315 3.55 -5.67 -6.80
N THR A 316 3.12 -4.54 -7.35
CA THR A 316 3.98 -3.43 -7.80
C THR A 316 5.14 -3.84 -8.72
N GLU A 317 5.09 -5.04 -9.33
CA GLU A 317 6.20 -5.59 -10.14
C GLU A 317 6.66 -4.64 -11.26
N LEU A 318 5.76 -3.76 -11.72
CA LEU A 318 6.02 -2.82 -12.81
C LEU A 318 6.36 -1.40 -12.33
N ALA A 319 6.79 -1.27 -11.08
CA ALA A 319 7.11 0.02 -10.45
C ALA A 319 5.90 0.98 -10.38
N SER A 320 4.71 0.45 -10.14
CA SER A 320 3.45 1.21 -10.12
C SER A 320 3.45 2.29 -9.03
N ASN A 321 4.12 2.05 -7.89
CA ASN A 321 4.28 3.06 -6.85
C ASN A 321 5.18 4.23 -7.29
N MET A 322 6.26 4.00 -8.06
CA MET A 322 7.07 5.10 -8.63
C MET A 322 6.25 5.97 -9.59
N TRP A 323 5.39 5.35 -10.41
CA TRP A 323 4.47 6.08 -11.26
C TRP A 323 3.56 7.02 -10.46
N LEU A 324 3.01 6.55 -9.34
CA LEU A 324 2.18 7.36 -8.44
C LEU A 324 3.00 8.48 -7.79
N TRP A 325 4.21 8.19 -7.30
CA TRP A 325 5.08 9.19 -6.69
C TRP A 325 5.49 10.29 -7.66
N TYR A 326 5.87 9.96 -8.89
CA TYR A 326 6.18 10.98 -9.89
C TYR A 326 4.96 11.85 -10.24
N ASN A 327 3.76 11.26 -10.32
CA ASN A 327 2.54 12.05 -10.51
C ASN A 327 2.22 12.94 -9.30
N PHE A 328 2.47 12.47 -8.09
CA PHE A 328 2.36 13.30 -6.89
C PHE A 328 3.38 14.45 -6.88
N LEU A 329 4.66 14.17 -7.11
CA LEU A 329 5.71 15.19 -7.16
C LEU A 329 5.41 16.31 -8.16
N ARG A 330 4.84 15.94 -9.31
CA ARG A 330 4.46 16.88 -10.38
C ARG A 330 3.28 17.76 -10.00
N THR A 331 2.31 17.25 -9.27
CA THR A 331 0.99 17.87 -9.11
C THR A 331 0.65 18.32 -7.68
N GLY A 332 1.28 17.73 -6.67
CA GLY A 332 0.94 17.96 -5.26
C GLY A 332 -0.46 17.46 -4.84
N ARG A 333 -1.09 16.58 -5.62
CA ARG A 333 -2.47 16.13 -5.41
C ARG A 333 -2.57 15.15 -4.23
N ALA A 334 -3.43 15.47 -3.27
CA ALA A 334 -3.63 14.65 -2.07
C ALA A 334 -4.26 13.27 -2.34
N ASP A 335 -5.09 13.13 -3.37
CA ASP A 335 -5.67 11.86 -3.79
C ASP A 335 -4.62 10.90 -4.34
N ILE A 336 -3.65 11.42 -5.09
CA ILE A 336 -2.50 10.65 -5.59
C ILE A 336 -1.58 10.26 -4.42
N TRP A 337 -1.34 11.18 -3.48
CA TRP A 337 -0.58 10.88 -2.26
C TRP A 337 -1.12 9.65 -1.54
N ARG A 338 -2.43 9.63 -1.24
CA ARG A 338 -3.05 8.53 -0.49
C ARG A 338 -2.91 7.18 -1.20
N MET A 339 -3.06 7.19 -2.52
CA MET A 339 -2.88 5.97 -3.33
C MET A 339 -1.41 5.52 -3.34
N ALA A 340 -0.46 6.45 -3.47
CA ALA A 340 0.97 6.17 -3.47
C ALA A 340 1.45 5.65 -2.10
N GLU A 341 0.99 6.25 -1.00
CA GLU A 341 1.26 5.81 0.36
C GLU A 341 0.75 4.39 0.60
N ALA A 342 -0.53 4.14 0.28
CA ALA A 342 -1.14 2.82 0.45
C ALA A 342 -0.40 1.74 -0.35
N MET A 343 -0.07 2.02 -1.62
CA MET A 343 0.66 1.07 -2.47
C MET A 343 2.10 0.85 -1.98
N THR A 344 2.79 1.89 -1.54
CA THR A 344 4.16 1.76 -1.02
C THR A 344 4.20 0.93 0.26
N ARG A 345 3.26 1.17 1.18
CA ARG A 345 3.15 0.38 2.41
C ARG A 345 2.78 -1.07 2.12
N HIS A 346 1.83 -1.30 1.21
CA HIS A 346 1.47 -2.65 0.79
C HIS A 346 2.68 -3.40 0.25
N THR A 347 3.35 -2.85 -0.76
CA THR A 347 4.49 -3.51 -1.42
C THR A 347 5.64 -3.77 -0.46
N ALA A 348 5.99 -2.79 0.36
CA ALA A 348 7.11 -2.92 1.30
C ALA A 348 6.82 -3.90 2.46
N GLU A 349 5.56 -4.17 2.76
CA GLU A 349 5.14 -5.00 3.89
C GLU A 349 4.63 -6.37 3.46
N VAL A 350 3.61 -6.41 2.58
CA VAL A 350 2.88 -7.64 2.22
C VAL A 350 3.58 -8.42 1.12
N ASP A 351 4.12 -7.73 0.11
CA ASP A 351 4.74 -8.39 -1.04
C ASP A 351 6.19 -8.82 -0.76
N VAL A 352 6.75 -8.41 0.38
CA VAL A 352 8.15 -8.66 0.78
C VAL A 352 8.21 -9.55 2.00
N TYR A 353 9.22 -10.42 2.04
CA TYR A 353 9.50 -11.29 3.18
C TYR A 353 10.47 -10.61 4.14
N HIS A 354 10.11 -10.51 5.41
CA HIS A 354 10.87 -9.85 6.46
C HIS A 354 11.73 -10.84 7.27
N ILE A 355 11.31 -12.08 7.36
CA ILE A 355 12.00 -13.16 8.07
C ILE A 355 12.01 -14.45 7.24
N GLY A 356 12.79 -15.42 7.67
CA GLY A 356 12.83 -16.75 7.06
C GLY A 356 13.73 -16.86 5.83
N PRO A 357 13.60 -17.94 5.05
CA PRO A 357 14.51 -18.22 3.94
C PRO A 357 14.45 -17.19 2.83
N ASN A 358 13.29 -16.57 2.61
CA ASN A 358 13.06 -15.59 1.55
C ASN A 358 13.27 -14.14 2.01
N ALA A 359 13.72 -13.89 3.23
CA ALA A 359 13.86 -12.53 3.78
C ALA A 359 14.65 -11.60 2.84
N GLY A 360 14.10 -10.40 2.60
CA GLY A 360 14.65 -9.38 1.71
C GLY A 360 14.24 -9.52 0.23
N LEU A 361 13.51 -10.57 -0.14
CA LEU A 361 12.96 -10.76 -1.49
C LEU A 361 11.45 -10.54 -1.50
N GLY A 362 10.93 -10.09 -2.63
CA GLY A 362 9.50 -9.93 -2.86
C GLY A 362 8.93 -11.04 -3.74
N SER A 363 7.61 -11.20 -3.68
CA SER A 363 6.88 -12.19 -4.48
C SER A 363 6.28 -11.54 -5.72
N ARG A 364 6.44 -12.17 -6.86
CA ARG A 364 5.81 -11.74 -8.13
C ARG A 364 4.29 -11.88 -8.04
N HIS A 365 3.55 -11.16 -8.89
CA HIS A 365 2.08 -11.15 -8.94
C HIS A 365 1.47 -12.55 -9.03
N ASN A 366 0.41 -12.78 -8.22
CA ASN A 366 -0.34 -14.03 -8.19
C ASN A 366 -1.74 -13.81 -7.58
N VAL A 367 -2.51 -14.88 -7.39
CA VAL A 367 -3.84 -14.90 -6.74
C VAL A 367 -3.75 -14.49 -5.28
N SER A 368 -2.78 -15.01 -4.55
CA SER A 368 -2.35 -14.47 -3.25
C SER A 368 -1.04 -13.73 -3.41
N HIS A 369 -0.82 -12.65 -2.66
CA HIS A 369 0.38 -11.79 -2.77
C HIS A 369 1.69 -12.57 -2.62
N TRP A 370 1.69 -13.69 -1.91
CA TRP A 370 2.84 -14.58 -1.66
C TRP A 370 2.83 -15.87 -2.49
N GLY A 371 1.85 -16.06 -3.37
CA GLY A 371 1.60 -17.34 -4.05
C GLY A 371 2.65 -17.72 -5.10
N CYS A 372 3.26 -16.77 -5.79
CA CYS A 372 4.22 -17.06 -6.85
C CYS A 372 5.53 -17.65 -6.30
N GLY A 373 6.07 -18.66 -6.95
CA GLY A 373 7.40 -19.22 -6.68
C GLY A 373 8.56 -18.26 -6.99
N ALA A 374 8.30 -17.21 -7.75
CA ALA A 374 9.28 -16.17 -8.06
C ALA A 374 9.51 -15.23 -6.86
N LYS A 375 10.56 -15.51 -6.09
CA LYS A 375 11.04 -14.64 -5.00
C LYS A 375 12.23 -13.85 -5.52
N GLU A 376 12.04 -12.57 -5.75
CA GLU A 376 13.00 -11.75 -6.50
C GLU A 376 13.12 -10.32 -5.94
N ALA A 377 14.31 -9.73 -6.09
CA ALA A 377 14.59 -8.36 -5.65
C ALA A 377 13.81 -7.30 -6.45
N ARG A 378 13.35 -7.60 -7.66
CA ARG A 378 12.60 -6.64 -8.48
C ARG A 378 11.28 -6.19 -7.86
N ILE A 379 10.76 -6.91 -6.86
CA ILE A 379 9.60 -6.51 -6.06
C ILE A 379 10.03 -5.78 -4.79
N SER A 380 11.14 -6.18 -4.16
CA SER A 380 11.63 -5.62 -2.89
C SER A 380 12.63 -4.49 -3.12
N GLN A 381 12.22 -3.42 -3.81
CA GLN A 381 13.13 -2.33 -4.14
C GLN A 381 13.02 -1.17 -3.15
N ALA A 382 14.05 -0.96 -2.34
CA ALA A 382 14.17 0.21 -1.45
C ALA A 382 14.09 1.54 -2.23
N ALA A 383 14.59 1.57 -3.46
CA ALA A 383 14.52 2.74 -4.32
C ALA A 383 13.08 3.20 -4.63
N TRP A 384 12.10 2.30 -4.57
CA TRP A 384 10.68 2.65 -4.72
C TRP A 384 10.09 3.29 -3.47
N ASN A 385 10.58 2.89 -2.29
CA ASN A 385 10.07 3.34 -0.99
C ASN A 385 10.71 4.66 -0.54
N ARG A 386 11.82 5.08 -1.16
CA ARG A 386 12.55 6.32 -0.86
C ARG A 386 11.67 7.56 -0.90
N PHE A 387 10.73 7.63 -1.83
CA PHE A 387 9.80 8.75 -1.97
C PHE A 387 9.02 8.96 -0.67
N TYR A 388 8.38 7.91 -0.18
CA TYR A 388 7.60 7.97 1.05
C TYR A 388 8.49 8.30 2.25
N TYR A 389 9.61 7.60 2.40
CA TYR A 389 10.55 7.83 3.50
C TYR A 389 11.06 9.27 3.57
N TYR A 390 11.57 9.83 2.48
CA TYR A 390 12.12 11.18 2.48
C TYR A 390 11.06 12.29 2.58
N LEU A 391 9.82 11.99 2.19
CA LEU A 391 8.72 12.94 2.31
C LEU A 391 8.06 12.93 3.70
N THR A 392 8.14 11.82 4.45
CA THR A 392 7.45 11.65 5.74
C THR A 392 8.39 11.47 6.92
N THR A 393 9.62 10.99 6.69
CA THR A 393 10.52 10.46 7.73
C THR A 393 9.90 9.30 8.52
N ASP A 394 9.07 8.48 7.87
CA ASP A 394 8.46 7.30 8.49
C ASP A 394 9.53 6.27 8.85
N ASP A 395 9.76 6.07 10.16
CA ASP A 395 10.80 5.18 10.67
C ASP A 395 10.57 3.73 10.23
N ARG A 396 9.31 3.27 10.17
CA ARG A 396 9.00 1.90 9.72
C ARG A 396 9.38 1.70 8.25
N CYS A 397 9.08 2.66 7.39
CA CYS A 397 9.54 2.62 6.00
C CYS A 397 11.08 2.59 5.92
N GLY A 398 11.75 3.35 6.78
CA GLY A 398 13.22 3.33 6.92
C GLY A 398 13.77 1.95 7.28
N ASP A 399 13.15 1.26 8.23
CA ASP A 399 13.52 -0.11 8.61
C ASP A 399 13.34 -1.09 7.44
N LEU A 400 12.18 -1.01 6.75
CA LEU A 400 11.86 -1.88 5.60
C LEU A 400 12.87 -1.69 4.44
N MET A 401 13.32 -0.48 4.19
CA MET A 401 14.38 -0.22 3.21
C MET A 401 15.73 -0.84 3.63
N THR A 402 16.02 -0.86 4.93
CA THR A 402 17.25 -1.47 5.45
C THR A 402 17.20 -3.01 5.36
N GLU A 403 16.05 -3.62 5.55
CA GLU A 403 15.88 -5.08 5.49
C GLU A 403 16.27 -5.69 4.14
N VAL A 404 16.16 -4.95 3.04
CA VAL A 404 16.42 -5.46 1.68
C VAL A 404 17.82 -5.16 1.14
N LYS A 405 18.66 -4.44 1.86
CA LYS A 405 20.00 -4.01 1.40
C LYS A 405 20.94 -5.16 1.04
N ASP A 406 20.83 -6.27 1.77
CA ASP A 406 21.68 -7.46 1.61
C ASP A 406 20.92 -8.64 0.96
N ALA A 407 19.80 -8.37 0.28
CA ALA A 407 18.98 -9.41 -0.32
C ALA A 407 19.71 -10.20 -1.43
N ASP A 408 20.75 -9.64 -2.03
CA ASP A 408 21.61 -10.36 -2.98
C ASP A 408 22.33 -11.58 -2.37
N GLN A 409 22.52 -11.61 -1.04
CA GLN A 409 23.08 -12.77 -0.34
C GLN A 409 22.16 -14.01 -0.44
N LYS A 410 20.86 -13.82 -0.69
CA LYS A 410 19.92 -14.93 -0.90
C LYS A 410 20.20 -15.70 -2.18
N LEU A 411 20.90 -15.10 -3.14
CA LEU A 411 21.26 -15.77 -4.39
C LEU A 411 22.22 -16.96 -4.21
N TYR A 412 22.85 -17.11 -3.05
CA TYR A 412 23.59 -18.35 -2.72
C TYR A 412 22.67 -19.57 -2.63
N THR A 413 21.41 -19.38 -2.26
CA THR A 413 20.44 -20.46 -2.03
C THR A 413 19.22 -20.41 -2.95
N LEU A 414 18.87 -19.23 -3.47
CA LEU A 414 17.74 -19.01 -4.37
C LEU A 414 18.23 -18.58 -5.73
N ASP A 415 17.85 -19.33 -6.76
CA ASP A 415 18.19 -19.00 -8.14
C ASP A 415 17.06 -18.20 -8.80
N PRO A 416 17.27 -16.96 -9.22
CA PRO A 416 16.23 -16.14 -9.84
C PRO A 416 15.75 -16.71 -11.18
N MET A 417 16.50 -17.63 -11.80
CA MET A 417 16.16 -18.23 -13.09
C MET A 417 15.29 -19.50 -12.98
N ARG A 418 15.30 -20.15 -11.82
CA ARG A 418 14.42 -21.29 -11.45
C ARG A 418 14.03 -22.23 -12.60
N LEU A 419 12.72 -22.32 -12.88
CA LEU A 419 12.13 -23.18 -13.93
C LEU A 419 12.47 -22.69 -15.35
N ALA A 420 12.64 -21.38 -15.54
CA ALA A 420 12.90 -20.82 -16.87
C ALA A 420 14.28 -21.21 -17.42
N GLN A 421 15.28 -21.29 -16.55
CA GLN A 421 16.65 -21.67 -16.95
C GLN A 421 17.29 -22.55 -15.86
N PRO A 422 16.88 -23.82 -15.73
CA PRO A 422 17.39 -24.72 -14.70
C PRO A 422 18.90 -24.95 -14.86
N ARG A 423 19.64 -24.97 -13.75
CA ARG A 423 21.12 -25.15 -13.74
C ARG A 423 21.59 -26.43 -14.42
N SER A 424 20.75 -27.45 -14.49
CA SER A 424 21.04 -28.68 -15.22
C SER A 424 21.23 -28.48 -16.73
N GLN A 425 20.53 -27.49 -17.30
CA GLN A 425 20.59 -27.13 -18.72
C GLN A 425 21.49 -25.89 -18.97
N TYR A 426 21.61 -25.04 -17.97
CA TYR A 426 22.38 -23.78 -18.03
C TYR A 426 23.38 -23.76 -16.86
N PRO A 427 24.46 -24.56 -16.94
CA PRO A 427 25.45 -24.65 -15.88
C PRO A 427 26.16 -23.32 -15.65
N CYS A 428 26.49 -23.03 -14.40
CA CYS A 428 27.24 -21.85 -14.00
C CYS A 428 28.16 -22.23 -12.84
N THR A 429 29.44 -21.86 -12.92
CA THR A 429 30.46 -22.16 -11.89
C THR A 429 30.54 -21.09 -10.82
N ALA A 430 30.01 -19.89 -11.09
CA ALA A 430 29.92 -18.82 -10.10
C ALA A 430 29.02 -19.22 -8.91
N PRO A 431 29.26 -18.63 -7.72
CA PRO A 431 28.47 -18.90 -6.53
C PRO A 431 26.95 -18.69 -6.72
N ALA A 432 26.59 -17.68 -7.49
CA ALA A 432 25.22 -17.32 -7.83
C ALA A 432 25.05 -16.94 -9.29
N ARG A 433 23.82 -16.66 -9.70
CA ARG A 433 23.49 -16.09 -11.02
C ARG A 433 22.51 -14.94 -10.87
N LEU A 434 22.57 -13.99 -11.80
CA LEU A 434 21.59 -12.92 -11.92
C LEU A 434 21.48 -12.39 -13.36
N ARG A 435 20.41 -11.66 -13.64
CA ARG A 435 20.22 -10.89 -14.87
C ARG A 435 20.51 -9.42 -14.60
N ILE A 436 21.01 -8.67 -15.56
CA ILE A 436 21.32 -7.25 -15.37
C ILE A 436 20.04 -6.45 -15.08
N GLY A 437 19.00 -6.61 -15.89
CA GLY A 437 17.81 -5.76 -15.82
C GLY A 437 16.95 -5.96 -14.61
N PRO A 438 16.34 -7.14 -14.41
CA PRO A 438 15.39 -7.34 -13.31
C PRO A 438 16.07 -7.58 -11.96
N ASP A 439 17.32 -8.06 -11.94
CA ASP A 439 17.98 -8.48 -10.71
C ASP A 439 19.04 -7.46 -10.26
N TRP A 440 20.12 -7.29 -11.04
CA TRP A 440 21.23 -6.40 -10.63
C TRP A 440 20.78 -4.95 -10.41
N LEU A 441 19.91 -4.41 -11.28
CA LEU A 441 19.45 -3.03 -11.12
C LEU A 441 18.58 -2.84 -9.86
N ALA A 442 17.80 -3.86 -9.47
CA ALA A 442 17.04 -3.84 -8.23
C ALA A 442 17.98 -3.84 -7.01
N TYR A 443 18.98 -4.73 -6.99
CA TYR A 443 20.00 -4.73 -5.94
C TYR A 443 20.79 -3.42 -5.92
N ALA A 444 21.19 -2.91 -7.08
CA ALA A 444 21.89 -1.64 -7.16
C ALA A 444 21.07 -0.47 -6.61
N GLY A 445 19.75 -0.47 -6.83
CA GLY A 445 18.82 0.48 -6.21
C GLY A 445 18.75 0.35 -4.70
N ASN A 446 18.76 -0.87 -4.15
CA ASN A 446 18.81 -1.12 -2.71
C ASN A 446 20.14 -0.64 -2.10
N TRP A 447 21.26 -0.92 -2.76
CA TRP A 447 22.59 -0.47 -2.32
C TRP A 447 22.74 1.05 -2.43
N MET A 448 22.23 1.67 -3.49
CA MET A 448 22.21 3.13 -3.64
C MET A 448 21.45 3.78 -2.49
N THR A 449 20.30 3.26 -2.15
CA THR A 449 19.46 3.77 -1.05
C THR A 449 20.16 3.65 0.30
N GLU A 450 20.78 2.51 0.58
CA GLU A 450 21.51 2.31 1.83
C GLU A 450 22.76 3.22 1.91
N TRP A 451 23.51 3.32 0.82
CA TRP A 451 24.66 4.24 0.77
C TRP A 451 24.24 5.70 0.95
N GLU A 452 23.18 6.14 0.27
CA GLU A 452 22.64 7.50 0.39
C GLU A 452 22.23 7.83 1.83
N ARG A 453 21.57 6.89 2.51
CA ARG A 453 21.07 7.08 3.88
C ARG A 453 22.15 7.03 4.95
N THR A 454 23.13 6.17 4.80
CA THR A 454 24.09 5.84 5.88
C THR A 454 25.52 6.30 5.60
N GLY A 455 25.85 6.62 4.34
CA GLY A 455 27.22 6.89 3.91
C GLY A 455 28.10 5.63 3.83
N ASN A 456 27.54 4.41 3.99
CA ASN A 456 28.32 3.17 3.95
C ASN A 456 28.83 2.88 2.54
N THR A 457 30.11 3.12 2.32
CA THR A 457 30.76 2.99 1.02
C THR A 457 30.89 1.55 0.52
N ALA A 458 30.70 0.53 1.37
CA ALA A 458 30.69 -0.86 0.94
C ALA A 458 29.61 -1.13 -0.13
N TYR A 459 28.44 -0.50 -0.01
CA TYR A 459 27.36 -0.62 -0.98
C TYR A 459 27.67 0.11 -2.28
N ARG A 460 28.29 1.31 -2.22
CA ARG A 460 28.83 1.98 -3.39
C ARG A 460 29.84 1.11 -4.13
N ASP A 461 30.73 0.47 -3.40
CA ASP A 461 31.79 -0.35 -3.98
C ASP A 461 31.23 -1.59 -4.69
N LYS A 462 30.13 -2.20 -4.18
CA LYS A 462 29.37 -3.24 -4.89
C LYS A 462 28.75 -2.73 -6.20
N ILE A 463 28.16 -1.54 -6.19
CA ILE A 463 27.63 -0.90 -7.40
C ILE A 463 28.74 -0.74 -8.44
N ILE A 464 29.89 -0.20 -8.05
CA ILE A 464 31.03 0.04 -8.94
C ILE A 464 31.60 -1.29 -9.46
N ALA A 465 31.69 -2.33 -8.64
CA ALA A 465 32.12 -3.66 -9.06
C ALA A 465 31.21 -4.23 -10.16
N GLY A 466 29.89 -4.15 -9.98
CA GLY A 466 28.91 -4.56 -10.98
C GLY A 466 29.00 -3.73 -12.27
N MET A 467 29.10 -2.40 -12.17
CA MET A 467 29.26 -1.52 -13.33
C MET A 467 30.52 -1.88 -14.15
N LYS A 468 31.66 -2.06 -13.48
CA LYS A 468 32.92 -2.46 -14.13
C LYS A 468 32.79 -3.82 -14.83
N SER A 469 32.17 -4.78 -14.15
CA SER A 469 31.94 -6.11 -14.72
C SER A 469 31.09 -6.04 -15.98
N ILE A 470 29.97 -5.30 -15.94
CA ILE A 470 29.04 -5.16 -17.07
C ILE A 470 29.71 -4.45 -18.26
N VAL A 471 30.46 -3.39 -18.01
CA VAL A 471 31.20 -2.66 -19.08
C VAL A 471 32.24 -3.56 -19.76
N ALA A 472 32.83 -4.50 -19.03
CA ALA A 472 33.79 -5.45 -19.57
C ALA A 472 33.16 -6.59 -20.41
N LEU A 473 31.83 -6.79 -20.36
CA LEU A 473 31.15 -7.79 -21.19
C LEU A 473 31.20 -7.41 -22.70
N PRO A 474 31.25 -8.37 -23.61
CA PRO A 474 31.30 -8.11 -25.08
C PRO A 474 30.15 -7.24 -25.58
N ASN A 475 28.94 -7.44 -25.05
CA ASN A 475 27.73 -6.69 -25.42
C ASN A 475 27.35 -5.67 -24.36
N ARG A 476 28.20 -5.45 -23.36
CA ARG A 476 27.95 -4.53 -22.25
C ARG A 476 26.53 -4.73 -21.67
N ILE A 477 25.74 -3.68 -21.58
CA ILE A 477 24.36 -3.70 -21.07
C ILE A 477 23.41 -4.46 -22.03
N PHE A 478 23.73 -4.56 -23.31
CA PHE A 478 22.97 -5.37 -24.28
C PHE A 478 23.27 -6.87 -24.16
N THR A 479 23.43 -7.37 -22.97
CA THR A 479 23.70 -8.78 -22.69
C THR A 479 22.41 -9.60 -22.75
N GLY A 480 22.53 -10.83 -23.22
CA GLY A 480 21.41 -11.72 -23.51
C GLY A 480 20.47 -12.05 -22.35
N PRO A 481 19.39 -12.79 -22.61
CA PRO A 481 18.39 -13.13 -21.61
C PRO A 481 18.87 -14.16 -20.59
N LEU A 482 19.99 -14.84 -20.83
CA LEU A 482 20.57 -15.79 -19.90
C LEU A 482 21.17 -15.08 -18.70
N ALA A 483 21.05 -15.70 -17.51
CA ALA A 483 21.67 -15.19 -16.32
C ALA A 483 23.19 -15.24 -16.40
N LEU A 484 23.83 -14.20 -15.89
CA LEU A 484 25.28 -14.11 -15.74
C LEU A 484 25.71 -14.73 -14.41
N GLY A 485 26.95 -15.19 -14.32
CA GLY A 485 27.57 -15.56 -13.07
C GLY A 485 27.67 -14.33 -12.13
N TYR A 486 27.47 -14.55 -10.84
CA TYR A 486 27.51 -13.49 -9.85
C TYR A 486 28.14 -13.98 -8.55
N ASP A 487 28.93 -13.13 -7.93
CA ASP A 487 29.47 -13.36 -6.59
C ASP A 487 28.87 -12.33 -5.60
N PRO A 488 27.94 -12.75 -4.72
CA PRO A 488 27.33 -11.86 -3.75
C PRO A 488 28.33 -11.23 -2.75
N ALA A 489 29.47 -11.87 -2.50
CA ALA A 489 30.47 -11.33 -1.58
C ALA A 489 31.17 -10.09 -2.15
N THR A 490 31.41 -10.07 -3.45
CA THR A 490 32.22 -9.03 -4.12
C THR A 490 31.41 -8.11 -5.01
N GLY A 491 30.21 -8.49 -5.43
CA GLY A 491 29.40 -7.80 -6.42
C GLY A 491 29.87 -7.99 -7.87
N ILE A 492 30.84 -8.87 -8.10
CA ILE A 492 31.41 -9.13 -9.44
C ILE A 492 30.47 -9.98 -10.26
N ILE A 493 30.29 -9.61 -11.53
CA ILE A 493 29.52 -10.33 -12.54
C ILE A 493 30.47 -10.95 -13.55
N THR A 494 30.21 -12.20 -13.94
CA THR A 494 31.02 -12.95 -14.90
C THR A 494 30.20 -13.46 -16.10
N SER A 495 30.86 -13.68 -17.22
CA SER A 495 30.22 -14.02 -18.49
C SER A 495 30.07 -15.54 -18.75
N GLU A 496 29.95 -16.33 -17.70
CA GLU A 496 30.02 -17.79 -17.80
C GLU A 496 28.85 -18.42 -18.57
N CYS A 497 27.69 -17.77 -18.59
CA CYS A 497 26.47 -18.38 -19.13
C CYS A 497 26.29 -18.21 -20.64
N ASP A 498 26.43 -17.05 -21.20
CA ASP A 498 26.57 -16.76 -22.63
C ASP A 498 26.85 -15.25 -22.91
N PRO A 499 28.11 -14.84 -22.98
CA PRO A 499 28.47 -13.44 -23.14
C PRO A 499 28.23 -12.87 -24.54
N LYS A 500 27.93 -13.72 -25.52
CA LYS A 500 27.80 -13.28 -26.91
C LYS A 500 26.38 -12.92 -27.32
N LEU A 501 25.38 -13.34 -26.53
CA LEU A 501 23.99 -13.11 -26.88
C LEU A 501 23.57 -11.66 -26.57
N GLU A 502 23.20 -10.93 -27.61
CA GLU A 502 22.65 -9.57 -27.45
C GLU A 502 21.16 -9.58 -27.06
N SER A 503 20.77 -8.67 -26.20
CA SER A 503 19.38 -8.44 -25.84
C SER A 503 19.15 -6.99 -25.41
N THR A 504 17.94 -6.48 -25.62
CA THR A 504 17.56 -5.14 -25.16
C THR A 504 17.26 -5.07 -23.67
N ASN A 505 17.08 -6.21 -23.01
CA ASN A 505 16.79 -6.29 -21.58
C ASN A 505 15.61 -5.37 -21.14
N HIS A 506 14.45 -5.56 -21.77
CA HIS A 506 13.28 -4.66 -21.59
C HIS A 506 12.80 -4.52 -20.13
N LEU A 507 12.98 -5.54 -19.30
CA LEU A 507 12.60 -5.49 -17.88
C LEU A 507 13.31 -4.36 -17.12
N MET A 508 14.51 -3.97 -17.55
CA MET A 508 15.21 -2.80 -17.02
C MET A 508 14.38 -1.51 -17.14
N THR A 509 13.59 -1.37 -18.20
CA THR A 509 12.83 -0.15 -18.49
C THR A 509 11.45 -0.10 -17.85
N ILE A 510 10.91 -1.22 -17.41
CA ILE A 510 9.56 -1.31 -16.83
C ILE A 510 9.53 -1.56 -15.32
N MET A 511 10.68 -1.80 -14.71
CA MET A 511 10.79 -2.07 -13.27
C MET A 511 11.55 -0.98 -12.51
N GLY A 512 11.52 0.26 -13.00
CA GLY A 512 12.17 1.40 -12.32
C GLY A 512 13.69 1.50 -12.50
N GLY A 513 14.33 0.56 -13.21
CA GLY A 513 15.78 0.55 -13.37
C GLY A 513 16.33 1.74 -14.14
N PHE A 514 15.55 2.31 -15.04
CA PHE A 514 15.95 3.51 -15.78
C PHE A 514 16.00 4.75 -14.85
N GLU A 515 15.01 4.90 -14.01
CA GLU A 515 14.91 5.99 -13.03
C GLU A 515 16.03 5.91 -12.01
N VAL A 516 16.23 4.73 -11.43
CA VAL A 516 17.32 4.46 -10.47
C VAL A 516 18.68 4.76 -11.10
N MET A 517 18.91 4.34 -12.34
CA MET A 517 20.18 4.54 -13.02
C MET A 517 20.45 6.00 -13.33
N ASN A 518 19.44 6.79 -13.67
CA ASN A 518 19.60 8.22 -13.90
C ASN A 518 20.02 8.99 -12.65
N GLU A 519 19.61 8.53 -11.46
CA GLU A 519 20.12 9.09 -10.20
C GLU A 519 21.52 8.58 -9.88
N MET A 520 21.74 7.29 -10.02
CA MET A 520 23.01 6.63 -9.69
C MET A 520 24.20 7.19 -10.46
N ILE A 521 24.03 7.51 -11.75
CA ILE A 521 25.05 8.14 -12.60
C ILE A 521 25.54 9.47 -12.03
N ARG A 522 24.70 10.20 -11.31
CA ARG A 522 25.06 11.45 -10.64
C ARG A 522 25.82 11.22 -9.32
N MET A 523 25.68 10.05 -8.71
CA MET A 523 26.28 9.69 -7.44
C MET A 523 27.63 8.97 -7.61
N VAL A 524 27.81 8.27 -8.74
CA VAL A 524 29.00 7.46 -9.05
C VAL A 524 29.73 8.05 -10.25
N ASP A 525 30.94 8.53 -10.02
CA ASP A 525 31.81 9.03 -11.10
C ASP A 525 32.52 7.84 -11.77
N TYR A 526 31.88 7.29 -12.83
CA TYR A 526 32.45 6.22 -13.66
C TYR A 526 32.10 6.45 -15.14
N PRO A 527 32.96 7.20 -15.88
CA PRO A 527 32.69 7.63 -17.25
C PRO A 527 32.36 6.51 -18.22
N GLU A 528 33.02 5.35 -18.13
CA GLU A 528 32.81 4.21 -19.03
C GLU A 528 31.41 3.61 -18.84
N TRP A 529 30.86 3.65 -17.63
CA TRP A 529 29.47 3.28 -17.39
C TRP A 529 28.50 4.29 -18.01
N ASN A 530 28.80 5.58 -17.82
CA ASN A 530 27.97 6.64 -18.38
C ASN A 530 27.90 6.54 -19.91
N GLU A 531 29.04 6.24 -20.56
CA GLU A 531 29.09 5.98 -22.00
C GLU A 531 28.24 4.75 -22.39
N ALA A 532 28.37 3.63 -21.66
CA ALA A 532 27.60 2.41 -21.93
C ALA A 532 26.10 2.62 -21.72
N TRP A 533 25.70 3.39 -20.70
CA TRP A 533 24.31 3.74 -20.46
C TRP A 533 23.73 4.65 -21.55
N LEU A 534 24.51 5.64 -21.97
CA LEU A 534 24.14 6.54 -23.05
C LEU A 534 24.00 5.79 -24.39
N ASP A 535 24.92 4.84 -24.65
CA ASP A 535 24.86 3.96 -25.82
C ASP A 535 23.61 3.08 -25.81
N LEU A 536 23.25 2.50 -24.65
CA LEU A 536 21.98 1.78 -24.49
C LEU A 536 20.80 2.67 -24.86
N ALA A 537 20.73 3.87 -24.29
CA ALA A 537 19.62 4.79 -24.49
C ALA A 537 19.49 5.21 -25.97
N ALA A 538 20.61 5.50 -26.62
CA ALA A 538 20.65 5.91 -28.03
C ALA A 538 20.27 4.78 -29.00
N ARG A 539 20.73 3.55 -28.74
CA ARG A 539 20.58 2.41 -29.68
C ARG A 539 19.45 1.45 -29.33
N TYR A 540 18.75 1.66 -28.20
CA TYR A 540 17.71 0.72 -27.74
C TYR A 540 16.66 0.43 -28.81
N LYS A 541 16.16 1.45 -29.50
CA LYS A 541 15.16 1.31 -30.57
C LYS A 541 15.64 0.44 -31.71
N GLN A 542 16.86 0.70 -32.21
CA GLN A 542 17.46 -0.06 -33.29
C GLN A 542 17.67 -1.52 -32.88
N LYS A 543 18.24 -1.77 -31.70
CA LYS A 543 18.47 -3.12 -31.17
C LYS A 543 17.18 -3.88 -30.92
N ALA A 544 16.16 -3.24 -30.36
CA ALA A 544 14.84 -3.86 -30.17
C ALA A 544 14.22 -4.28 -31.53
N TRP A 545 14.42 -3.47 -32.55
CA TRP A 545 13.97 -3.80 -33.90
C TRP A 545 14.75 -4.98 -34.49
N GLU A 546 16.08 -4.92 -34.47
CA GLU A 546 16.99 -5.97 -35.01
C GLU A 546 16.73 -7.33 -34.35
N LEU A 547 16.53 -7.31 -33.00
CA LEU A 547 16.32 -8.52 -32.21
C LEU A 547 14.86 -8.99 -32.18
N ARG A 548 13.94 -8.29 -32.85
CA ARG A 548 12.49 -8.55 -32.82
C ARG A 548 11.93 -8.66 -31.39
N LYS A 549 12.46 -7.86 -30.47
CA LYS A 549 12.04 -7.82 -29.06
C LYS A 549 11.03 -6.69 -28.82
N ASN A 550 10.33 -6.77 -27.69
CA ASN A 550 9.34 -5.77 -27.28
C ASN A 550 9.94 -4.35 -27.26
N ARG A 551 9.17 -3.38 -27.77
CA ARG A 551 9.59 -1.98 -27.92
C ARG A 551 9.02 -1.11 -26.82
N PHE A 552 9.32 -1.43 -25.56
CA PHE A 552 8.87 -0.60 -24.46
C PHE A 552 9.66 0.70 -24.39
N ARG A 553 8.97 1.84 -24.31
CA ARG A 553 9.46 3.17 -23.91
C ARG A 553 10.66 3.73 -24.62
N ILE A 554 10.63 3.62 -25.91
CA ILE A 554 11.69 4.11 -26.78
C ILE A 554 11.84 5.62 -26.64
N SER A 555 10.74 6.40 -26.59
CA SER A 555 10.76 7.85 -26.53
C SER A 555 11.52 8.39 -25.32
N ARG A 556 11.34 7.79 -24.13
CA ARG A 556 12.02 8.21 -22.89
C ARG A 556 13.54 7.98 -22.96
N LEU A 557 13.97 6.83 -23.47
CA LEU A 557 15.38 6.52 -23.66
C LEU A 557 16.02 7.43 -24.70
N LEU A 558 15.37 7.61 -25.85
CA LEU A 558 15.85 8.54 -26.88
C LEU A 558 15.90 9.98 -26.39
N GLY A 559 14.92 10.42 -25.60
CA GLY A 559 14.91 11.74 -24.99
C GLY A 559 16.10 11.98 -24.06
N TYR A 560 16.43 10.98 -23.22
CA TYR A 560 17.61 11.01 -22.37
C TYR A 560 18.90 11.11 -23.21
N ALA A 561 19.06 10.25 -24.21
CA ALA A 561 20.22 10.27 -25.08
C ALA A 561 20.34 11.59 -25.85
N ALA A 562 19.24 12.11 -26.38
CA ALA A 562 19.21 13.39 -27.09
C ALA A 562 19.66 14.56 -26.21
N TYR A 563 19.21 14.59 -24.95
CA TYR A 563 19.58 15.61 -23.99
C TYR A 563 21.08 15.60 -23.69
N HIS A 564 21.64 14.44 -23.38
CA HIS A 564 23.05 14.30 -23.02
C HIS A 564 24.01 14.48 -24.21
N THR A 565 23.61 14.05 -25.43
CA THR A 565 24.41 14.21 -26.65
C THR A 565 24.15 15.53 -27.37
N ARG A 566 23.17 16.33 -26.94
CA ARG A 566 22.68 17.53 -27.62
C ARG A 566 22.30 17.26 -29.08
N ASN A 567 21.74 16.10 -29.36
CA ASN A 567 21.39 15.64 -30.71
C ASN A 567 19.93 15.99 -31.03
N ALA A 568 19.72 17.07 -31.80
CA ALA A 568 18.40 17.54 -32.18
C ALA A 568 17.59 16.52 -33.00
N LYS A 569 18.24 15.76 -33.89
CA LYS A 569 17.56 14.72 -34.68
C LYS A 569 17.01 13.60 -33.79
N MET A 570 17.78 13.19 -32.79
CA MET A 570 17.34 12.17 -31.83
C MET A 570 16.19 12.70 -30.95
N ALA A 571 16.23 13.99 -30.59
CA ALA A 571 15.11 14.62 -29.87
C ALA A 571 13.83 14.64 -30.71
N GLU A 572 13.95 15.00 -32.00
CA GLU A 572 12.83 14.97 -32.95
C GLU A 572 12.26 13.54 -33.09
N GLU A 573 13.12 12.55 -33.19
CA GLU A 573 12.70 11.14 -33.23
C GLU A 573 11.97 10.70 -31.96
N ALA A 574 12.47 11.10 -30.78
CA ALA A 574 11.82 10.82 -29.49
C ALA A 574 10.42 11.43 -29.42
N TRP A 575 10.28 12.68 -29.84
CA TRP A 575 8.99 13.35 -29.91
C TRP A 575 8.06 12.69 -30.94
N THR A 576 8.56 12.33 -32.12
CA THR A 576 7.77 11.65 -33.16
C THR A 576 7.23 10.31 -32.66
N ASP A 577 8.04 9.53 -31.96
CA ASP A 577 7.60 8.27 -31.36
C ASP A 577 6.50 8.49 -30.30
N LEU A 578 6.62 9.52 -29.50
CA LEU A 578 5.59 9.88 -28.52
C LEU A 578 4.30 10.39 -29.18
N PHE A 579 4.43 11.24 -30.22
CA PHE A 579 3.31 11.75 -31.02
C PHE A 579 2.53 10.61 -31.69
N SER A 580 3.22 9.71 -32.36
CA SER A 580 2.57 8.62 -33.08
C SER A 580 1.76 7.70 -32.16
N ARG A 581 2.19 7.54 -30.94
CA ARG A 581 1.42 6.79 -29.92
C ARG A 581 0.15 7.53 -29.51
N LEU A 582 0.22 8.85 -29.31
CA LEU A 582 -0.93 9.65 -28.92
C LEU A 582 -1.96 9.77 -30.04
N GLU A 583 -1.53 9.83 -31.30
CA GLU A 583 -2.43 9.89 -32.45
C GLU A 583 -3.25 8.61 -32.63
N HIS A 584 -2.64 7.45 -32.35
CA HIS A 584 -3.30 6.15 -32.49
C HIS A 584 -4.10 5.74 -31.24
N THR A 585 -4.12 6.58 -30.21
CA THR A 585 -4.87 6.30 -29.00
C THR A 585 -6.11 7.21 -28.94
N PRO A 586 -7.32 6.65 -28.73
CA PRO A 586 -8.55 7.44 -28.71
C PRO A 586 -8.53 8.53 -27.63
N ALA A 587 -9.31 9.60 -27.84
CA ALA A 587 -9.60 10.62 -26.82
C ALA A 587 -11.11 10.53 -26.49
N PRO A 588 -11.53 10.25 -25.26
CA PRO A 588 -10.68 9.98 -24.08
C PRO A 588 -9.79 8.77 -24.28
N PRO A 589 -8.68 8.65 -23.56
CA PRO A 589 -7.66 7.60 -23.79
C PRO A 589 -8.17 6.17 -23.62
N PHE A 590 -9.40 6.02 -23.07
CA PHE A 590 -10.01 4.73 -22.81
C PHE A 590 -11.45 4.71 -23.31
N ARG A 591 -11.83 3.64 -23.96
CA ARG A 591 -13.21 3.32 -24.22
C ARG A 591 -13.77 2.61 -22.98
N ILE A 592 -14.67 3.27 -22.28
CA ILE A 592 -15.42 2.68 -21.17
C ILE A 592 -16.78 2.25 -21.72
N GLU A 593 -17.15 1.00 -21.47
CA GLU A 593 -18.44 0.45 -21.79
C GLU A 593 -19.13 -0.01 -20.50
N THR A 594 -20.40 0.30 -20.33
CA THR A 594 -21.16 -0.17 -19.16
C THR A 594 -21.84 -1.50 -19.51
N VAL A 595 -21.44 -2.57 -18.82
CA VAL A 595 -22.10 -3.88 -18.88
C VAL A 595 -23.20 -3.93 -17.83
N LEU A 596 -24.35 -4.47 -18.20
CA LEU A 596 -25.54 -4.46 -17.34
C LEU A 596 -25.92 -5.91 -16.93
N PRO A 597 -26.65 -6.08 -15.81
CA PRO A 597 -27.27 -7.36 -15.48
C PRO A 597 -28.19 -7.84 -16.62
N PRO A 598 -28.33 -9.15 -16.88
CA PRO A 598 -27.78 -10.26 -16.08
C PRO A 598 -26.34 -10.68 -16.42
N GLU A 599 -25.69 -10.07 -17.40
CA GLU A 599 -24.33 -10.43 -17.79
C GLU A 599 -23.31 -10.25 -16.64
N VAL A 600 -23.57 -9.28 -15.77
CA VAL A 600 -22.82 -9.00 -14.53
C VAL A 600 -23.76 -8.87 -13.34
N PRO A 601 -23.29 -9.13 -12.10
CA PRO A 601 -24.15 -9.05 -10.90
C PRO A 601 -24.71 -7.65 -10.61
N ALA A 602 -24.00 -6.59 -11.02
CA ALA A 602 -24.39 -5.20 -10.88
C ALA A 602 -23.81 -4.41 -12.07
N PRO A 603 -24.35 -3.22 -12.41
CA PRO A 603 -23.78 -2.41 -13.48
C PRO A 603 -22.28 -2.18 -13.28
N LEU A 604 -21.49 -2.48 -14.31
CA LEU A 604 -20.03 -2.47 -14.30
C LEU A 604 -19.52 -1.59 -15.45
N ASP A 605 -18.72 -0.59 -15.13
CA ASP A 605 -17.95 0.14 -16.13
C ASP A 605 -16.67 -0.62 -16.41
N GLU A 606 -16.52 -1.15 -17.62
CA GLU A 606 -15.33 -1.88 -18.03
C GLU A 606 -14.47 -1.13 -19.05
N CYS A 607 -13.16 -1.31 -18.94
CA CYS A 607 -12.18 -0.90 -19.92
C CYS A 607 -11.24 -2.07 -20.22
N THR A 608 -11.29 -2.59 -21.43
CA THR A 608 -10.53 -3.77 -21.86
C THR A 608 -9.14 -3.45 -22.37
N SER A 609 -8.80 -2.16 -22.47
CA SER A 609 -7.57 -1.67 -23.14
C SER A 609 -6.48 -1.20 -22.19
N ILE A 610 -6.65 -1.39 -20.87
CA ILE A 610 -5.68 -0.91 -19.86
C ILE A 610 -5.16 -2.07 -19.03
N SER A 611 -3.86 -1.99 -18.76
CA SER A 611 -3.16 -2.78 -17.76
C SER A 611 -2.26 -1.88 -16.92
N THR A 612 -1.75 -2.39 -15.79
CA THR A 612 -0.74 -1.69 -14.99
C THR A 612 0.52 -1.36 -15.80
N ASN A 613 0.87 -2.21 -16.77
CA ASN A 613 1.90 -1.95 -17.75
C ASN A 613 1.71 -0.60 -18.46
N ASP A 614 0.50 -0.32 -18.94
CA ASP A 614 0.22 0.92 -19.67
C ASP A 614 0.33 2.13 -18.76
N ALA A 615 -0.23 2.08 -17.56
CA ALA A 615 -0.18 3.16 -16.58
C ALA A 615 1.26 3.50 -16.17
N ALA A 616 2.02 2.50 -15.75
CA ALA A 616 3.41 2.67 -15.35
C ALA A 616 4.33 3.05 -16.52
N LEU A 617 3.95 2.82 -17.75
CA LEU A 617 4.72 3.13 -18.97
C LEU A 617 4.54 4.59 -19.47
N TRP A 618 3.57 5.34 -19.04
CA TRP A 618 3.34 6.75 -19.39
C TRP A 618 3.90 7.72 -18.38
#